data_135534a23634b3344f70e3ed0c87c47f
#
_entry.id   135534a23634b3344f70e3ed0c87c47f
#
_cell.length_a   1.000
_cell.length_b   1.000
_cell.length_c   1.000
_cell.angle_alpha   90.00
_cell.angle_beta   90.00
_cell.angle_gamma   90.00
#
_symmetry.space_group_name_H-M   'P 1'
#
loop_
_entity.id
_entity.type
_entity.pdbx_description
1 polymer ?
#
loop_
_entity_poly.entity_id
_entity_poly.type
_entity_poly.pdbx_seq_one_letter_code
_entity_poly.pdbx_strand_id
1 'polypeptide(L)'
;MRSVFALAALALTVGCGNPRDYTSLARKAPLNTAAAAAPKVLGESVAEQAVSVVADSEGAAPMIIRTGQVSIEVDSMDRAVAEVRTLAKSFGGYIGSSSIQRGTENVRTATLVVDVPEERLDGVLGQLNPIGRVESVNVTARDVGEEYVDYEARVANSRREEQQLAVLLATRTGKLKDVIDLEQELARVRGEVEHAEGHLRYLKAHATMSTLDVTVHEHATVLAEAPGEHPLRDAMRQAWRNFIGFVASGIASLGVLLPLAALAVAAWLMVRRIKPSLAKRHEA
;
A
#
# COMPACT_ATOMS: atom_id res chain seq x y z
N MET A 1 -66.10 -4.29 9.60
CA MET A 1 -65.63 -5.49 10.31
C MET A 1 -64.17 -5.61 10.08
N ARG A 2 -63.43 -5.11 11.02
CA ARG A 2 -62.50 -5.75 11.97
C ARG A 2 -61.30 -6.34 11.28
N SER A 3 -60.23 -5.59 11.33
CA SER A 3 -59.03 -5.79 12.19
C SER A 3 -58.10 -6.84 11.61
N VAL A 4 -56.89 -6.47 11.25
CA VAL A 4 -55.68 -6.89 11.96
C VAL A 4 -54.50 -5.96 11.56
N PHE A 5 -54.13 -5.05 12.43
CA PHE A 5 -52.84 -4.40 12.51
C PHE A 5 -51.87 -5.40 13.15
N ALA A 6 -50.86 -5.79 12.45
CA ALA A 6 -49.72 -6.49 13.04
C ALA A 6 -48.52 -5.52 13.07
N LEU A 7 -48.30 -4.93 14.26
CA LEU A 7 -47.07 -4.25 14.64
C LEU A 7 -45.92 -5.28 14.70
N ALA A 8 -44.89 -5.05 13.88
CA ALA A 8 -43.58 -5.64 14.10
C ALA A 8 -42.64 -4.57 14.64
N ALA A 9 -42.56 -4.53 15.99
CA ALA A 9 -41.55 -3.75 16.71
C ALA A 9 -40.22 -4.51 16.64
N LEU A 10 -39.25 -3.99 15.88
CA LEU A 10 -37.88 -4.50 15.90
C LEU A 10 -37.07 -3.72 16.95
N ALA A 11 -36.78 -4.33 18.07
CA ALA A 11 -35.95 -3.80 19.13
C ALA A 11 -34.49 -3.76 18.68
N LEU A 12 -33.92 -2.56 18.56
CA LEU A 12 -32.47 -2.34 18.47
C LEU A 12 -31.87 -2.49 19.86
N THR A 13 -31.19 -3.59 20.12
CA THR A 13 -30.30 -3.74 21.28
C THR A 13 -28.94 -3.16 20.92
N VAL A 14 -28.65 -2.00 21.49
CA VAL A 14 -27.32 -1.38 21.53
C VAL A 14 -26.49 -2.17 22.53
N GLY A 15 -25.56 -2.98 22.02
CA GLY A 15 -24.54 -3.66 22.83
C GLY A 15 -23.36 -2.72 23.08
N CYS A 16 -23.29 -2.12 24.28
CA CYS A 16 -22.07 -1.47 24.78
C CYS A 16 -21.00 -2.53 25.04
N GLY A 17 -20.01 -2.61 24.16
CA GLY A 17 -18.77 -3.36 24.37
C GLY A 17 -17.80 -2.58 25.25
N ASN A 18 -17.53 -3.13 26.44
CA ASN A 18 -16.62 -2.62 27.45
C ASN A 18 -15.16 -2.70 26.98
N PRO A 19 -14.33 -1.66 27.10
CA PRO A 19 -12.91 -1.76 26.83
C PRO A 19 -12.21 -2.57 27.93
N ARG A 20 -11.57 -3.65 27.55
CA ARG A 20 -10.76 -4.48 28.44
C ARG A 20 -9.47 -3.74 28.81
N ASP A 21 -9.38 -3.40 30.10
CA ASP A 21 -8.18 -2.94 30.77
C ASP A 21 -7.07 -4.01 30.65
N TYR A 22 -6.01 -3.67 29.91
CA TYR A 22 -4.77 -4.42 29.98
C TYR A 22 -3.97 -3.94 31.20
N THR A 23 -4.26 -4.55 32.34
CA THR A 23 -3.43 -4.38 33.55
C THR A 23 -2.08 -5.03 33.29
N SER A 24 -1.06 -4.18 33.23
CA SER A 24 0.34 -4.55 33.20
C SER A 24 0.73 -5.29 34.49
N LEU A 25 0.97 -6.58 34.39
CA LEU A 25 1.64 -7.35 35.45
C LEU A 25 3.12 -6.99 35.47
N ALA A 26 3.46 -5.94 36.18
CA ALA A 26 4.82 -5.66 36.62
C ALA A 26 5.24 -6.73 37.63
N ARG A 27 5.97 -7.74 37.14
CA ARG A 27 6.60 -8.75 37.98
C ARG A 27 7.79 -8.12 38.71
N LYS A 28 7.60 -7.71 39.97
CA LYS A 28 8.70 -7.34 40.89
C LYS A 28 9.59 -8.57 41.11
N ALA A 29 10.83 -8.51 40.67
CA ALA A 29 11.88 -9.41 41.13
C ALA A 29 12.36 -8.96 42.48
N PRO A 30 12.60 -9.87 43.47
CA PRO A 30 13.13 -9.49 44.77
C PRO A 30 14.62 -9.19 44.69
N LEU A 31 15.02 -8.03 45.23
CA LEU A 31 16.39 -7.71 45.52
C LEU A 31 16.89 -8.69 46.62
N ASN A 32 17.81 -9.54 46.22
CA ASN A 32 18.56 -10.34 47.20
C ASN A 32 19.88 -9.62 47.53
N THR A 33 19.87 -8.90 48.65
CA THR A 33 21.04 -8.30 49.27
C THR A 33 21.74 -9.40 50.05
N ALA A 34 22.79 -9.95 49.48
CA ALA A 34 23.75 -10.73 50.25
C ALA A 34 25.13 -10.06 50.15
N ALA A 35 25.48 -9.34 51.22
CA ALA A 35 26.83 -8.88 51.46
C ALA A 35 27.68 -10.10 51.85
N ALA A 36 28.71 -10.38 51.09
CA ALA A 36 29.82 -11.25 51.55
C ALA A 36 31.13 -10.78 50.95
N ALA A 37 31.94 -10.24 51.84
CA ALA A 37 33.40 -10.29 51.98
C ALA A 37 34.24 -10.50 50.69
N ALA A 38 35.07 -9.51 50.41
CA ALA A 38 36.24 -9.59 49.55
C ALA A 38 37.32 -10.51 50.13
N PRO A 39 38.07 -11.24 49.28
CA PRO A 39 39.48 -11.48 49.52
C PRO A 39 40.31 -10.64 48.55
N LYS A 40 41.21 -9.86 49.13
CA LYS A 40 42.38 -9.31 48.43
C LYS A 40 43.26 -10.46 47.96
N VAL A 41 43.49 -10.53 46.65
CA VAL A 41 44.66 -11.24 46.12
C VAL A 41 45.36 -10.26 45.19
N LEU A 42 46.61 -10.00 45.55
CA LEU A 42 47.63 -9.38 44.68
C LEU A 42 47.89 -10.29 43.49
N GLY A 43 47.98 -9.71 42.30
CA GLY A 43 48.39 -10.41 41.08
C GLY A 43 48.22 -9.49 39.90
N GLU A 44 49.07 -8.63 39.74
CA GLU A 44 49.90 -8.11 38.65
C GLU A 44 49.54 -8.61 37.24
N SER A 45 49.20 -7.62 36.36
CA SER A 45 49.64 -7.59 34.96
C SER A 45 49.21 -8.72 34.00
N VAL A 46 47.92 -8.81 33.65
CA VAL A 46 47.47 -9.47 32.42
C VAL A 46 46.31 -8.72 31.74
N ALA A 47 46.15 -7.43 31.97
CA ALA A 47 44.98 -6.68 31.46
C ALA A 47 45.30 -5.79 30.25
N GLU A 48 46.40 -6.02 29.54
CA GLU A 48 46.78 -5.14 28.41
C GLU A 48 46.93 -5.86 27.04
N GLN A 49 46.45 -7.08 26.92
CA GLN A 49 46.46 -7.79 25.65
C GLN A 49 45.10 -8.24 25.13
N ALA A 50 43.98 -7.86 25.76
CA ALA A 50 42.64 -8.26 25.34
C ALA A 50 41.84 -7.16 24.61
N VAL A 51 42.44 -6.00 24.34
CA VAL A 51 41.75 -4.88 23.67
C VAL A 51 42.17 -4.63 22.23
N SER A 52 43.14 -5.37 21.70
CA SER A 52 43.63 -5.17 20.32
C SER A 52 43.13 -6.17 19.27
N VAL A 53 42.10 -6.98 19.53
CA VAL A 53 41.55 -7.92 18.56
C VAL A 53 40.19 -7.47 17.96
N VAL A 54 39.70 -6.29 18.28
CA VAL A 54 38.44 -5.78 17.74
C VAL A 54 38.64 -4.64 16.72
N ALA A 55 39.87 -4.40 16.27
CA ALA A 55 40.14 -3.23 15.41
C ALA A 55 40.64 -3.55 13.99
N ASP A 56 40.37 -4.74 13.43
CA ASP A 56 40.67 -5.03 12.02
C ASP A 56 39.59 -5.87 11.33
N SER A 57 38.32 -5.55 11.57
CA SER A 57 37.37 -5.68 10.50
C SER A 57 37.45 -4.34 9.74
N GLU A 58 38.41 -4.20 8.83
CA GLU A 58 38.23 -3.33 7.66
C GLU A 58 36.99 -3.83 6.95
N GLY A 59 35.84 -3.48 7.54
CA GLY A 59 34.53 -3.84 7.06
C GLY A 59 34.38 -3.24 5.68
N ALA A 60 34.15 -4.08 4.70
CA ALA A 60 33.62 -3.63 3.43
C ALA A 60 32.57 -2.54 3.72
N ALA A 61 32.65 -1.43 3.01
CA ALA A 61 31.70 -0.32 3.20
C ALA A 61 30.29 -0.89 3.24
N PRO A 62 29.47 -0.51 4.22
CA PRO A 62 28.15 -1.11 4.38
C PRO A 62 27.34 -0.92 3.10
N MET A 63 26.82 -2.01 2.54
CA MET A 63 25.96 -1.94 1.37
C MET A 63 24.54 -1.67 1.84
N ILE A 64 24.12 -0.41 1.75
CA ILE A 64 22.80 0.03 2.23
C ILE A 64 21.95 0.41 1.04
N ILE A 65 20.76 -0.20 0.93
CA ILE A 65 19.71 0.23 0.00
C ILE A 65 18.82 1.23 0.74
N ARG A 66 18.73 2.47 0.22
CA ARG A 66 17.87 3.50 0.78
C ARG A 66 16.72 3.78 -0.17
N THR A 67 15.49 3.72 0.35
CA THR A 67 14.27 4.10 -0.37
C THR A 67 13.54 5.17 0.43
N GLY A 68 13.11 6.22 -0.28
CA GLY A 68 12.40 7.34 0.33
C GLY A 68 11.00 7.50 -0.28
N GLN A 69 10.07 7.95 0.54
CA GLN A 69 8.73 8.37 0.11
C GLN A 69 8.49 9.77 0.64
N VAL A 70 8.10 10.69 -0.23
CA VAL A 70 7.84 12.08 0.13
C VAL A 70 6.51 12.52 -0.46
N SER A 71 5.69 13.20 0.36
CA SER A 71 4.47 13.87 -0.08
C SER A 71 4.66 15.37 0.01
N ILE A 72 4.33 16.07 -1.07
CA ILE A 72 4.51 17.52 -1.20
C ILE A 72 3.22 18.16 -1.71
N GLU A 73 2.71 19.12 -0.97
CA GLU A 73 1.62 19.98 -1.39
C GLU A 73 2.18 21.20 -2.15
N VAL A 74 1.62 21.50 -3.31
CA VAL A 74 2.11 22.59 -4.18
C VAL A 74 0.96 23.42 -4.75
N ASP A 75 1.26 24.68 -5.10
CA ASP A 75 0.30 25.57 -5.76
C ASP A 75 0.16 25.29 -7.27
N SER A 76 1.22 24.77 -7.90
CA SER A 76 1.24 24.50 -9.33
C SER A 76 2.00 23.22 -9.63
N MET A 77 1.27 22.22 -10.10
CA MET A 77 1.80 20.89 -10.46
C MET A 77 2.90 20.95 -11.51
N ASP A 78 2.63 21.71 -12.61
CA ASP A 78 3.56 21.71 -13.76
C ASP A 78 4.90 22.34 -13.40
N ARG A 79 4.88 23.37 -12.55
CA ARG A 79 6.08 24.02 -12.02
C ARG A 79 6.84 23.10 -11.08
N ALA A 80 6.14 22.47 -10.12
CA ALA A 80 6.73 21.57 -9.16
C ALA A 80 7.40 20.35 -9.83
N VAL A 81 6.73 19.73 -10.81
CA VAL A 81 7.30 18.62 -11.59
C VAL A 81 8.56 19.05 -12.34
N ALA A 82 8.58 20.25 -12.91
CA ALA A 82 9.77 20.78 -13.60
C ALA A 82 10.93 21.06 -12.62
N GLU A 83 10.63 21.59 -11.45
CA GLU A 83 11.60 21.85 -10.38
C GLU A 83 12.18 20.56 -9.82
N VAL A 84 11.35 19.56 -9.51
CA VAL A 84 11.80 18.21 -9.06
C VAL A 84 12.71 17.57 -10.12
N ARG A 85 12.37 17.70 -11.41
CA ARG A 85 13.21 17.18 -12.50
C ARG A 85 14.57 17.89 -12.57
N THR A 86 14.59 19.19 -12.37
CA THR A 86 15.83 19.99 -12.37
C THR A 86 16.67 19.64 -11.14
N LEU A 87 16.02 19.48 -9.99
CA LEU A 87 16.66 19.07 -8.74
C LEU A 87 17.32 17.70 -8.90
N ALA A 88 16.59 16.69 -9.40
CA ALA A 88 17.14 15.36 -9.62
C ALA A 88 18.41 15.40 -10.48
N LYS A 89 18.37 16.14 -11.59
CA LYS A 89 19.54 16.30 -12.47
C LYS A 89 20.72 17.02 -11.82
N SER A 90 20.47 18.05 -11.00
CA SER A 90 21.53 18.80 -10.32
C SER A 90 22.30 17.95 -9.31
N PHE A 91 21.65 16.94 -8.75
CA PHE A 91 22.27 15.96 -7.85
C PHE A 91 22.82 14.72 -8.57
N GLY A 92 22.83 14.73 -9.93
CA GLY A 92 23.34 13.60 -10.71
C GLY A 92 22.38 12.41 -10.80
N GLY A 93 21.11 12.63 -10.46
CA GLY A 93 20.03 11.67 -10.58
C GLY A 93 19.23 11.81 -11.86
N TYR A 94 18.20 10.99 -11.99
CA TYR A 94 17.25 11.02 -13.11
C TYR A 94 15.84 10.62 -12.63
N ILE A 95 14.84 10.88 -13.48
CA ILE A 95 13.46 10.41 -13.23
C ILE A 95 13.27 9.09 -13.96
N GLY A 96 13.03 8.03 -13.18
CA GLY A 96 12.73 6.70 -13.69
C GLY A 96 11.32 6.61 -14.26
N SER A 97 10.33 7.18 -13.56
CA SER A 97 8.95 7.27 -14.05
C SER A 97 8.26 8.54 -13.57
N SER A 98 7.24 8.99 -14.32
CA SER A 98 6.40 10.14 -13.96
C SER A 98 4.99 9.87 -14.42
N SER A 99 4.03 9.91 -13.49
CA SER A 99 2.61 9.75 -13.75
C SER A 99 1.84 10.93 -13.19
N ILE A 100 0.96 11.52 -13.99
CA ILE A 100 0.10 12.63 -13.57
C ILE A 100 -1.35 12.20 -13.72
N GLN A 101 -2.12 12.29 -12.64
CA GLN A 101 -3.52 11.91 -12.58
C GLN A 101 -4.35 13.08 -12.09
N ARG A 102 -5.61 13.14 -12.55
CA ARG A 102 -6.60 14.09 -12.05
C ARG A 102 -7.60 13.34 -11.18
N GLY A 103 -7.69 13.71 -9.92
CA GLY A 103 -8.63 13.13 -8.97
C GLY A 103 -10.06 13.64 -9.13
N THR A 104 -10.95 13.10 -8.30
CA THR A 104 -12.41 13.32 -8.39
C THR A 104 -12.82 14.77 -8.08
N GLU A 105 -12.04 15.49 -7.27
CA GLU A 105 -12.29 16.88 -6.86
C GLU A 105 -11.49 17.91 -7.69
N ASN A 106 -11.10 17.53 -8.90
CA ASN A 106 -10.24 18.33 -9.79
C ASN A 106 -8.83 18.58 -9.23
N VAL A 107 -8.45 17.91 -8.13
CA VAL A 107 -7.09 17.95 -7.58
C VAL A 107 -6.18 17.10 -8.46
N ARG A 108 -5.10 17.71 -8.94
CA ARG A 108 -4.09 16.98 -9.72
C ARG A 108 -3.08 16.35 -8.77
N THR A 109 -2.73 15.10 -9.03
CA THR A 109 -1.67 14.38 -8.30
C THR A 109 -0.64 13.87 -9.30
N ALA A 110 0.63 14.09 -9.02
CA ALA A 110 1.73 13.52 -9.77
C ALA A 110 2.56 12.61 -8.87
N THR A 111 2.92 11.45 -9.38
CA THR A 111 3.87 10.54 -8.74
C THR A 111 5.10 10.47 -9.61
N LEU A 112 6.26 10.80 -9.04
CA LEU A 112 7.56 10.77 -9.70
C LEU A 112 8.46 9.79 -8.94
N VAL A 113 9.04 8.84 -9.67
CA VAL A 113 10.10 7.98 -9.15
C VAL A 113 11.43 8.61 -9.55
N VAL A 114 12.21 9.01 -8.58
CA VAL A 114 13.47 9.73 -8.75
C VAL A 114 14.61 8.86 -8.23
N ASP A 115 15.56 8.51 -9.09
CA ASP A 115 16.75 7.79 -8.70
C ASP A 115 17.91 8.77 -8.54
N VAL A 116 18.54 8.77 -7.38
CA VAL A 116 19.64 9.67 -7.03
C VAL A 116 20.79 8.88 -6.39
N PRO A 117 22.06 9.32 -6.55
CA PRO A 117 23.18 8.71 -5.85
C PRO A 117 22.92 8.66 -4.33
N GLU A 118 23.22 7.52 -3.70
CA GLU A 118 22.94 7.27 -2.27
C GLU A 118 23.49 8.39 -1.38
N GLU A 119 24.73 8.81 -1.63
CA GLU A 119 25.40 9.87 -0.88
C GLU A 119 24.69 11.23 -0.91
N ARG A 120 23.83 11.46 -1.92
CA ARG A 120 23.18 12.75 -2.18
C ARG A 120 21.70 12.78 -1.82
N LEU A 121 21.14 11.66 -1.38
CA LEU A 121 19.72 11.55 -1.05
C LEU A 121 19.27 12.60 -0.03
N ASP A 122 20.06 12.76 1.05
CA ASP A 122 19.72 13.72 2.13
C ASP A 122 19.76 15.17 1.62
N GLY A 123 20.68 15.48 0.70
CA GLY A 123 20.74 16.77 0.03
C GLY A 123 19.50 17.04 -0.84
N VAL A 124 19.02 16.04 -1.56
CA VAL A 124 17.77 16.15 -2.35
C VAL A 124 16.57 16.39 -1.43
N LEU A 125 16.44 15.61 -0.35
CA LEU A 125 15.35 15.77 0.62
C LEU A 125 15.31 17.19 1.21
N GLY A 126 16.46 17.76 1.53
CA GLY A 126 16.56 19.13 2.05
C GLY A 126 16.14 20.21 1.05
N GLN A 127 16.29 19.96 -0.26
CA GLN A 127 15.94 20.89 -1.32
C GLN A 127 14.50 20.74 -1.85
N LEU A 128 13.70 19.84 -1.25
CA LEU A 128 12.28 19.74 -1.60
C LEU A 128 11.43 20.82 -0.93
N ASN A 129 11.82 21.33 0.23
CA ASN A 129 11.09 22.38 0.96
C ASN A 129 10.82 23.66 0.15
N PRO A 130 11.75 24.17 -0.71
CA PRO A 130 11.48 25.33 -1.54
C PRO A 130 10.46 25.09 -2.67
N ILE A 131 10.25 23.83 -3.06
CA ILE A 131 9.35 23.45 -4.17
C ILE A 131 7.90 23.48 -3.73
N GLY A 132 7.65 23.12 -2.48
CA GLY A 132 6.32 23.07 -1.90
C GLY A 132 6.34 22.71 -0.43
N ARG A 133 5.16 22.62 0.17
CA ARG A 133 5.02 22.21 1.55
C ARG A 133 5.19 20.71 1.68
N VAL A 134 6.28 20.28 2.29
CA VAL A 134 6.51 18.87 2.59
C VAL A 134 5.58 18.44 3.73
N GLU A 135 4.69 17.49 3.45
CA GLU A 135 3.73 16.95 4.42
C GLU A 135 4.28 15.74 5.17
N SER A 136 4.95 14.86 4.44
CA SER A 136 5.53 13.65 5.00
C SER A 136 6.81 13.27 4.29
N VAL A 137 7.76 12.75 5.07
CA VAL A 137 9.00 12.15 4.58
C VAL A 137 9.18 10.83 5.33
N ASN A 138 9.30 9.76 4.58
CA ASN A 138 9.63 8.45 5.14
C ASN A 138 10.83 7.90 4.38
N VAL A 139 11.91 7.57 5.09
CA VAL A 139 13.12 6.98 4.50
C VAL A 139 13.39 5.66 5.21
N THR A 140 13.51 4.61 4.42
CA THR A 140 13.87 3.27 4.88
C THR A 140 15.28 2.95 4.39
N ALA A 141 16.13 2.47 5.29
CA ALA A 141 17.46 1.98 4.98
C ALA A 141 17.54 0.48 5.31
N ARG A 142 18.03 -0.32 4.38
CA ARG A 142 18.22 -1.75 4.53
C ARG A 142 19.68 -2.09 4.23
N ASP A 143 20.37 -2.65 5.21
CA ASP A 143 21.69 -3.24 4.99
C ASP A 143 21.53 -4.57 4.23
N VAL A 144 22.21 -4.67 3.12
CA VAL A 144 22.21 -5.86 2.25
C VAL A 144 23.61 -6.46 2.11
N GLY A 145 24.56 -6.04 2.95
CA GLY A 145 25.95 -6.52 2.90
C GLY A 145 26.05 -8.03 3.09
N GLU A 146 25.36 -8.58 4.10
CA GLU A 146 25.32 -10.01 4.35
C GLU A 146 24.70 -10.77 3.17
N GLU A 147 23.56 -10.27 2.65
CA GLU A 147 22.88 -10.85 1.50
C GLU A 147 23.79 -10.85 0.24
N TYR A 148 24.53 -9.77 0.03
CA TYR A 148 25.47 -9.68 -1.08
C TYR A 148 26.58 -10.74 -0.99
N VAL A 149 27.20 -10.89 0.17
CA VAL A 149 28.26 -11.89 0.42
C VAL A 149 27.74 -13.33 0.26
N ASP A 150 26.49 -13.60 0.73
CA ASP A 150 25.86 -14.93 0.55
C ASP A 150 25.67 -15.25 -0.93
N TYR A 151 25.13 -14.32 -1.71
CA TYR A 151 24.95 -14.52 -3.14
C TYR A 151 26.27 -14.64 -3.91
N GLU A 152 27.31 -13.88 -3.50
CA GLU A 152 28.64 -14.01 -4.08
C GLU A 152 29.24 -15.42 -3.86
N ALA A 153 29.11 -15.93 -2.63
CA ALA A 153 29.53 -17.28 -2.30
C ALA A 153 28.72 -18.33 -3.09
N ARG A 154 27.43 -18.13 -3.24
CA ARG A 154 26.54 -19.00 -4.01
C ARG A 154 26.93 -19.03 -5.49
N VAL A 155 27.16 -17.89 -6.12
CA VAL A 155 27.67 -17.81 -7.50
C VAL A 155 28.97 -18.55 -7.66
N ALA A 156 29.93 -18.36 -6.73
CA ALA A 156 31.22 -19.05 -6.79
C ALA A 156 31.09 -20.56 -6.64
N ASN A 157 30.15 -21.05 -5.85
CA ASN A 157 29.87 -22.48 -5.70
C ASN A 157 29.21 -23.08 -6.96
N SER A 158 28.12 -22.46 -7.43
CA SER A 158 27.38 -22.92 -8.61
C SER A 158 28.26 -22.89 -9.88
N ARG A 159 29.13 -21.90 -10.04
CA ARG A 159 30.10 -21.87 -11.16
C ARG A 159 31.11 -23.03 -11.10
N ARG A 160 31.56 -23.42 -9.91
CA ARG A 160 32.43 -24.58 -9.75
C ARG A 160 31.69 -25.87 -10.12
N GLU A 161 30.44 -26.00 -9.71
CA GLU A 161 29.58 -27.13 -10.08
C GLU A 161 29.34 -27.18 -11.58
N GLU A 162 29.01 -26.06 -12.21
CA GLU A 162 28.88 -25.95 -13.67
C GLU A 162 30.12 -26.44 -14.41
N GLN A 163 31.29 -25.99 -13.95
CA GLN A 163 32.57 -26.45 -14.56
C GLN A 163 32.78 -27.95 -14.41
N GLN A 164 32.48 -28.53 -13.25
CA GLN A 164 32.59 -29.97 -13.03
C GLN A 164 31.63 -30.77 -13.93
N LEU A 165 30.39 -30.34 -14.05
CA LEU A 165 29.39 -30.93 -14.93
C LEU A 165 29.81 -30.84 -16.41
N ALA A 166 30.33 -29.68 -16.84
CA ALA A 166 30.84 -29.49 -18.20
C ALA A 166 32.02 -30.43 -18.52
N VAL A 167 32.97 -30.62 -17.58
CA VAL A 167 34.08 -31.55 -17.73
C VAL A 167 33.58 -32.99 -17.79
N LEU A 168 32.64 -33.35 -16.93
CA LEU A 168 32.02 -34.70 -16.96
C LEU A 168 31.30 -34.94 -18.27
N LEU A 169 30.58 -33.99 -18.81
CA LEU A 169 29.90 -34.10 -20.10
C LEU A 169 30.89 -34.29 -21.26
N ALA A 170 32.02 -33.57 -21.24
CA ALA A 170 33.05 -33.65 -22.27
C ALA A 170 33.84 -34.99 -22.26
N THR A 171 33.97 -35.62 -21.08
CA THR A 171 34.80 -36.83 -20.90
C THR A 171 33.99 -38.15 -20.92
N ARG A 172 32.68 -38.09 -20.78
CA ARG A 172 31.82 -39.27 -20.70
C ARG A 172 31.45 -39.80 -22.10
N THR A 173 31.82 -41.05 -22.36
CA THR A 173 31.28 -41.94 -23.41
C THR A 173 30.30 -42.92 -22.74
N GLY A 174 29.09 -42.43 -22.42
CA GLY A 174 28.08 -43.21 -21.71
C GLY A 174 26.81 -43.49 -22.54
N LYS A 175 25.79 -44.06 -21.90
CA LYS A 175 24.46 -44.21 -22.51
C LYS A 175 23.87 -42.85 -22.79
N LEU A 176 23.15 -42.72 -23.90
CA LEU A 176 22.50 -41.47 -24.32
C LEU A 176 21.64 -40.85 -23.20
N LYS A 177 20.97 -41.68 -22.39
CA LYS A 177 20.17 -41.23 -21.26
C LYS A 177 21.01 -40.46 -20.23
N ASP A 178 22.19 -40.98 -19.86
CA ASP A 178 23.06 -40.36 -18.85
C ASP A 178 23.60 -39.01 -19.33
N VAL A 179 23.79 -38.86 -20.65
CA VAL A 179 24.20 -37.60 -21.27
C VAL A 179 23.06 -36.55 -21.19
N ILE A 180 21.82 -36.99 -21.50
CA ILE A 180 20.65 -36.11 -21.41
C ILE A 180 20.38 -35.63 -19.96
N ASP A 181 20.49 -36.58 -19.00
CA ASP A 181 20.30 -36.23 -17.58
C ASP A 181 21.37 -35.22 -17.11
N LEU A 182 22.63 -35.38 -17.57
CA LEU A 182 23.73 -34.45 -17.26
C LEU A 182 23.55 -33.08 -17.94
N GLU A 183 23.05 -33.03 -19.19
CA GLU A 183 22.73 -31.78 -19.88
C GLU A 183 21.60 -31.02 -19.18
N GLN A 184 20.60 -31.73 -18.69
CA GLN A 184 19.49 -31.10 -17.91
C GLN A 184 20.01 -30.51 -16.61
N GLU A 185 20.91 -31.23 -15.89
CA GLU A 185 21.50 -30.72 -14.66
C GLU A 185 22.41 -29.52 -14.92
N LEU A 186 23.19 -29.53 -16.00
CA LEU A 186 24.00 -28.40 -16.41
C LEU A 186 23.15 -27.17 -16.74
N ALA A 187 22.02 -27.38 -17.44
CA ALA A 187 21.08 -26.28 -17.73
C ALA A 187 20.46 -25.72 -16.46
N ARG A 188 20.11 -26.57 -15.48
CA ARG A 188 19.60 -26.16 -14.16
C ARG A 188 20.60 -25.26 -13.41
N VAL A 189 21.87 -25.76 -13.30
CA VAL A 189 22.93 -25.03 -12.59
C VAL A 189 23.27 -23.72 -13.28
N ARG A 190 23.25 -23.64 -14.61
CA ARG A 190 23.39 -22.39 -15.36
C ARG A 190 22.30 -21.38 -15.01
N GLY A 191 21.05 -21.84 -14.96
CA GLY A 191 19.94 -21.00 -14.54
C GLY A 191 20.11 -20.45 -13.12
N GLU A 192 20.65 -21.23 -12.19
CA GLU A 192 20.96 -20.78 -10.83
C GLU A 192 22.07 -19.73 -10.80
N VAL A 193 23.14 -19.91 -11.60
CA VAL A 193 24.22 -18.92 -11.74
C VAL A 193 23.66 -17.60 -12.27
N GLU A 194 22.91 -17.64 -13.38
CA GLU A 194 22.34 -16.44 -13.99
C GLU A 194 21.40 -15.70 -13.04
N HIS A 195 20.57 -16.44 -12.29
CA HIS A 195 19.67 -15.85 -11.30
C HIS A 195 20.45 -15.18 -10.17
N ALA A 196 21.44 -15.87 -9.59
CA ALA A 196 22.23 -15.33 -8.50
C ALA A 196 23.07 -14.11 -8.93
N GLU A 197 23.66 -14.15 -10.13
CA GLU A 197 24.36 -12.98 -10.71
C GLU A 197 23.42 -11.81 -11.00
N GLY A 198 22.20 -12.11 -11.47
CA GLY A 198 21.15 -11.10 -11.64
C GLY A 198 20.83 -10.40 -10.32
N HIS A 199 20.72 -11.17 -9.25
CA HIS A 199 20.45 -10.63 -7.92
C HIS A 199 21.61 -9.79 -7.38
N LEU A 200 22.86 -10.22 -7.56
CA LEU A 200 24.03 -9.40 -7.21
C LEU A 200 24.06 -8.07 -7.95
N ARG A 201 23.75 -8.06 -9.26
CA ARG A 201 23.65 -6.81 -10.03
C ARG A 201 22.56 -5.91 -9.49
N TYR A 202 21.42 -6.47 -9.11
CA TYR A 202 20.31 -5.73 -8.49
C TYR A 202 20.74 -5.09 -7.19
N LEU A 203 21.32 -5.84 -6.25
CA LEU A 203 21.78 -5.33 -4.94
C LEU A 203 22.80 -4.19 -5.12
N LYS A 204 23.78 -4.40 -6.00
CA LYS A 204 24.82 -3.40 -6.29
C LYS A 204 24.24 -2.12 -6.88
N ALA A 205 23.31 -2.23 -7.82
CA ALA A 205 22.68 -1.07 -8.45
C ALA A 205 21.89 -0.24 -7.43
N HIS A 206 21.10 -0.92 -6.57
CA HIS A 206 20.26 -0.24 -5.58
C HIS A 206 21.04 0.24 -4.34
N ALA A 207 22.20 -0.33 -4.04
CA ALA A 207 23.11 0.20 -3.03
C ALA A 207 23.88 1.44 -3.54
N THR A 208 24.01 1.61 -4.86
CA THR A 208 24.66 2.78 -5.46
C THR A 208 23.68 3.94 -5.68
N MET A 209 22.43 3.62 -6.00
CA MET A 209 21.38 4.58 -6.30
C MET A 209 20.20 4.37 -5.36
N SER A 210 19.79 5.43 -4.68
CA SER A 210 18.59 5.44 -3.85
C SER A 210 17.38 5.84 -4.68
N THR A 211 16.26 5.19 -4.46
CA THR A 211 14.99 5.50 -5.11
C THR A 211 14.13 6.36 -4.21
N LEU A 212 13.64 7.48 -4.71
CA LEU A 212 12.78 8.42 -4.02
C LEU A 212 11.44 8.55 -4.76
N ASP A 213 10.36 8.09 -4.11
CA ASP A 213 9.00 8.26 -4.59
C ASP A 213 8.46 9.61 -4.13
N VAL A 214 8.34 10.57 -5.05
CA VAL A 214 7.81 11.91 -4.76
C VAL A 214 6.38 11.99 -5.24
N THR A 215 5.45 12.06 -4.30
CA THR A 215 4.04 12.34 -4.57
C THR A 215 3.80 13.82 -4.41
N VAL A 216 3.41 14.47 -5.49
CA VAL A 216 3.07 15.90 -5.53
C VAL A 216 1.58 16.02 -5.75
N HIS A 217 0.89 16.80 -4.92
CA HIS A 217 -0.53 17.10 -5.10
C HIS A 217 -0.76 18.62 -5.00
N GLU A 218 -1.68 19.09 -5.82
CA GLU A 218 -2.10 20.47 -5.75
C GLU A 218 -2.94 20.67 -4.49
N HIS A 219 -2.80 21.86 -3.89
CA HIS A 219 -3.66 22.26 -2.80
C HIS A 219 -5.12 22.09 -3.25
N ALA A 220 -5.87 21.23 -2.56
CA ALA A 220 -7.30 21.22 -2.75
C ALA A 220 -7.76 22.64 -2.41
N THR A 221 -8.01 23.47 -3.43
CA THR A 221 -8.86 24.61 -3.23
C THR A 221 -10.19 24.01 -2.82
N VAL A 222 -10.35 23.72 -1.51
CA VAL A 222 -11.66 23.77 -0.94
C VAL A 222 -12.11 25.15 -1.39
N LEU A 223 -12.87 25.20 -2.49
CA LEU A 223 -13.89 26.22 -2.57
C LEU A 223 -14.61 25.99 -1.26
N ALA A 224 -14.14 26.67 -0.23
CA ALA A 224 -14.97 27.00 0.87
C ALA A 224 -16.14 27.69 0.15
N GLU A 225 -17.12 26.90 -0.22
CA GLU A 225 -18.47 27.37 -0.30
C GLU A 225 -18.59 28.01 1.07
N ALA A 226 -18.16 29.29 1.10
CA ALA A 226 -18.27 30.08 2.29
C ALA A 226 -19.75 29.96 2.63
N PRO A 227 -20.08 29.22 3.72
CA PRO A 227 -21.48 29.08 4.05
C PRO A 227 -21.93 30.47 4.45
N GLY A 228 -22.43 31.24 3.49
CA GLY A 228 -23.06 32.44 3.90
C GLY A 228 -22.91 33.72 3.13
N GLU A 229 -22.32 33.80 1.95
CA GLU A 229 -22.49 35.06 1.21
C GLU A 229 -23.95 35.24 0.75
N HIS A 230 -24.68 34.12 0.53
CA HIS A 230 -26.12 34.22 0.21
C HIS A 230 -26.90 32.97 0.70
N PRO A 231 -27.10 32.78 2.01
CA PRO A 231 -27.79 31.61 2.56
C PRO A 231 -29.24 31.50 2.02
N LEU A 232 -29.85 32.62 1.69
CA LEU A 232 -31.20 32.66 1.07
C LEU A 232 -31.19 32.15 -0.38
N ARG A 233 -30.14 32.44 -1.13
CA ARG A 233 -30.02 31.96 -2.52
C ARG A 233 -29.78 30.46 -2.60
N ASP A 234 -29.01 29.92 -1.70
CA ASP A 234 -28.71 28.48 -1.65
C ASP A 234 -29.89 27.70 -1.07
N ALA A 235 -30.57 28.25 -0.05
CA ALA A 235 -31.83 27.73 0.43
C ALA A 235 -32.90 27.70 -0.68
N MET A 236 -32.99 28.77 -1.48
CA MET A 236 -33.90 28.83 -2.62
C MET A 236 -33.57 27.81 -3.70
N ARG A 237 -32.28 27.63 -4.04
CA ARG A 237 -31.85 26.59 -4.98
C ARG A 237 -32.13 25.19 -4.47
N GLN A 238 -31.91 24.96 -3.19
CA GLN A 238 -32.19 23.67 -2.56
C GLN A 238 -33.71 23.41 -2.53
N ALA A 239 -34.51 24.38 -2.16
CA ALA A 239 -35.96 24.30 -2.18
C ALA A 239 -36.49 24.03 -3.61
N TRP A 240 -35.92 24.69 -4.62
CA TRP A 240 -36.26 24.47 -6.02
C TRP A 240 -35.90 23.04 -6.51
N ARG A 241 -34.73 22.55 -6.17
CA ARG A 241 -34.32 21.14 -6.46
C ARG A 241 -35.26 20.16 -5.79
N ASN A 242 -35.58 20.38 -4.52
CA ASN A 242 -36.49 19.50 -3.78
C ASN A 242 -37.91 19.51 -4.37
N PHE A 243 -38.38 20.69 -4.79
CA PHE A 243 -39.69 20.85 -5.46
C PHE A 243 -39.72 20.10 -6.80
N ILE A 244 -38.70 20.24 -7.64
CA ILE A 244 -38.60 19.50 -8.90
C ILE A 244 -38.54 17.97 -8.62
N GLY A 245 -37.80 17.54 -7.63
CA GLY A 245 -37.74 16.16 -7.20
C GLY A 245 -39.09 15.61 -6.74
N PHE A 246 -39.84 16.39 -5.98
CA PHE A 246 -41.20 16.04 -5.55
C PHE A 246 -42.17 15.92 -6.73
N VAL A 247 -42.17 16.89 -7.65
CA VAL A 247 -43.00 16.84 -8.86
C VAL A 247 -42.61 15.63 -9.74
N ALA A 248 -41.31 15.38 -9.94
CA ALA A 248 -40.84 14.24 -10.72
C ALA A 248 -41.26 12.90 -10.11
N SER A 249 -41.18 12.76 -8.78
CA SER A 249 -41.62 11.53 -8.09
C SER A 249 -43.15 11.37 -8.15
N GLY A 250 -43.90 12.48 -8.12
CA GLY A 250 -45.33 12.48 -8.33
C GLY A 250 -45.74 11.97 -9.73
N ILE A 251 -45.07 12.46 -10.78
CA ILE A 251 -45.26 11.99 -12.15
C ILE A 251 -44.92 10.52 -12.31
N ALA A 252 -43.78 10.11 -11.72
CA ALA A 252 -43.36 8.71 -11.76
C ALA A 252 -44.36 7.78 -11.05
N SER A 253 -44.95 8.19 -9.93
CA SER A 253 -45.96 7.42 -9.20
C SER A 253 -47.29 7.31 -9.98
N LEU A 254 -47.67 8.34 -10.74
CA LEU A 254 -48.85 8.26 -11.63
C LEU A 254 -48.67 7.16 -12.73
N GLY A 255 -47.46 7.00 -13.25
CA GLY A 255 -47.12 5.98 -14.22
C GLY A 255 -47.36 4.55 -13.72
N VAL A 256 -47.25 4.31 -12.43
CA VAL A 256 -47.53 3.02 -11.78
C VAL A 256 -49.00 2.91 -11.33
N LEU A 257 -49.56 3.99 -10.78
CA LEU A 257 -50.93 4.01 -10.27
C LEU A 257 -51.97 3.87 -11.36
N LEU A 258 -51.79 4.46 -12.56
CA LEU A 258 -52.72 4.39 -13.68
C LEU A 258 -52.98 2.95 -14.15
N PRO A 259 -51.98 2.10 -14.45
CA PRO A 259 -52.21 0.72 -14.84
C PRO A 259 -52.83 -0.12 -13.72
N LEU A 260 -52.43 0.12 -12.45
CA LEU A 260 -53.03 -0.55 -11.30
C LEU A 260 -54.49 -0.19 -11.10
N ALA A 261 -54.87 1.10 -11.26
CA ALA A 261 -56.27 1.54 -11.22
C ALA A 261 -57.08 0.93 -12.37
N ALA A 262 -56.53 0.87 -13.60
CA ALA A 262 -57.16 0.24 -14.73
C ALA A 262 -57.42 -1.26 -14.51
N LEU A 263 -56.48 -1.99 -13.94
CA LEU A 263 -56.64 -3.40 -13.57
C LEU A 263 -57.69 -3.59 -12.46
N ALA A 264 -57.71 -2.70 -11.46
CA ALA A 264 -58.74 -2.75 -10.41
C ALA A 264 -60.16 -2.50 -10.94
N VAL A 265 -60.32 -1.54 -11.84
CA VAL A 265 -61.60 -1.25 -12.50
C VAL A 265 -62.03 -2.42 -13.40
N ALA A 266 -61.09 -3.01 -14.17
CA ALA A 266 -61.37 -4.18 -14.99
C ALA A 266 -61.82 -5.39 -14.15
N ALA A 267 -61.13 -5.67 -13.06
CA ALA A 267 -61.49 -6.72 -12.11
C ALA A 267 -62.86 -6.48 -11.46
N TRP A 268 -63.17 -5.23 -11.07
CA TRP A 268 -64.48 -4.85 -10.51
C TRP A 268 -65.62 -5.03 -11.52
N LEU A 269 -65.43 -4.63 -12.78
CA LEU A 269 -66.38 -4.85 -13.85
C LEU A 269 -66.60 -6.34 -14.15
N MET A 270 -65.55 -7.15 -14.10
CA MET A 270 -65.64 -8.59 -14.30
C MET A 270 -66.45 -9.27 -13.18
N VAL A 271 -66.20 -8.91 -11.93
CA VAL A 271 -66.96 -9.40 -10.77
C VAL A 271 -68.44 -8.95 -10.85
N ARG A 272 -68.68 -7.72 -11.27
CA ARG A 272 -70.03 -7.20 -11.44
C ARG A 272 -70.83 -7.88 -12.58
N ARG A 273 -70.14 -8.32 -13.64
CA ARG A 273 -70.79 -9.12 -14.73
C ARG A 273 -71.03 -10.56 -14.35
N ILE A 274 -70.21 -11.17 -13.47
CA ILE A 274 -70.35 -12.58 -13.08
C ILE A 274 -71.47 -12.75 -12.00
N LYS A 275 -71.66 -11.78 -11.09
CA LYS A 275 -72.72 -11.83 -10.06
C LYS A 275 -74.14 -12.02 -10.55
N PRO A 276 -74.63 -11.40 -11.67
CA PRO A 276 -75.98 -11.63 -12.13
C PRO A 276 -76.17 -12.98 -12.79
N SER A 277 -75.14 -13.67 -13.27
CA SER A 277 -75.24 -14.98 -13.88
C SER A 277 -75.38 -16.14 -12.91
N LEU A 278 -74.97 -15.97 -11.68
CA LEU A 278 -75.09 -16.98 -10.62
C LEU A 278 -76.42 -16.92 -9.88
N ALA A 279 -77.13 -15.75 -9.89
CA ALA A 279 -78.43 -15.60 -9.23
C ALA A 279 -79.56 -16.25 -10.10
N LYS A 280 -79.35 -16.51 -11.39
CA LYS A 280 -80.36 -17.19 -12.29
C LYS A 280 -80.26 -18.69 -12.31
N ARG A 281 -79.34 -19.32 -11.61
CA ARG A 281 -79.15 -20.78 -11.55
C ARG A 281 -79.83 -21.47 -10.35
N HIS A 282 -80.41 -20.70 -9.40
CA HIS A 282 -81.02 -21.24 -8.17
C HIS A 282 -82.58 -21.25 -8.20
N GLU A 283 -83.16 -20.84 -9.35
CA GLU A 283 -84.61 -20.96 -9.57
C GLU A 283 -84.93 -21.76 -10.87
N ALA A 284 -84.48 -23.03 -10.91
CA ALA A 284 -85.01 -24.01 -11.88
C ALA A 284 -84.83 -25.40 -11.26
#